data_93e3a8ad4f3160eda0ae3f289c7845f8
#
_entry.id   93e3a8ad4f3160eda0ae3f289c7845f8
#
_cell.length_a   1.000
_cell.length_b   1.000
_cell.length_c   1.000
_cell.angle_alpha   90.00
_cell.angle_beta   90.00
_cell.angle_gamma   90.00
#
_symmetry.space_group_name_H-M   'P 1'
#
loop_
_entity.id
_entity.type
_entity.pdbx_description
1 polymer ?
#
loop_
_entity_poly.entity_id
_entity_poly.type
_entity_poly.pdbx_seq_one_letter_code
_entity_poly.pdbx_strand_id
1 'polypeptide(L)'
;MELISLAILGILIVISPGADFVLVLKNSINLGRRAGILTAVGISLAIGVHISYSMLGISYLISQNEALFHAIRYLGAGYLIYLGLKGIFAKEQASPDINQTEKTKQRYIAQGFFCNVLNPKTMLFFLSIFSQLITNNPTDNAFALGYGVYMMALHMAWFALVAILFTSPLLQGWLNRFKQRLNQVCGAGLVLFGSALALKS
;
A
#
# COMPACT_ATOMS: atom_id res chain seq x y z
N MET A 1 -18.43 -6.37 -4.44
CA MET A 1 -18.13 -5.07 -3.77
C MET A 1 -18.44 -3.95 -4.76
N GLU A 2 -18.96 -2.85 -4.27
CA GLU A 2 -19.16 -1.69 -5.13
C GLU A 2 -17.81 -1.07 -5.52
N LEU A 3 -17.70 -0.62 -6.75
CA LEU A 3 -16.48 -0.03 -7.34
C LEU A 3 -15.94 1.14 -6.48
N ILE A 4 -16.87 1.92 -5.91
CA ILE A 4 -16.55 3.05 -5.03
C ILE A 4 -15.85 2.58 -3.75
N SER A 5 -16.34 1.51 -3.12
CA SER A 5 -15.74 0.96 -1.90
C SER A 5 -14.32 0.47 -2.12
N LEU A 6 -14.05 -0.17 -3.27
CA LEU A 6 -12.71 -0.61 -3.66
C LEU A 6 -11.77 0.57 -3.93
N ALA A 7 -12.26 1.61 -4.61
CA ALA A 7 -11.47 2.81 -4.88
C ALA A 7 -11.08 3.53 -3.58
N ILE A 8 -12.04 3.71 -2.67
CA ILE A 8 -11.80 4.33 -1.35
C ILE A 8 -10.80 3.51 -0.55
N LEU A 9 -10.96 2.18 -0.53
CA LEU A 9 -10.04 1.31 0.17
C LEU A 9 -8.62 1.40 -0.37
N GLY A 10 -8.46 1.42 -1.69
CA GLY A 10 -7.16 1.63 -2.33
C GLY A 10 -6.52 2.95 -1.88
N ILE A 11 -7.29 4.03 -1.82
CA ILE A 11 -6.82 5.31 -1.32
C ILE A 11 -6.38 5.21 0.15
N LEU A 12 -7.19 4.62 1.01
CA LEU A 12 -6.91 4.50 2.44
C LEU A 12 -5.62 3.71 2.72
N ILE A 13 -5.41 2.58 2.04
CA ILE A 13 -4.22 1.76 2.25
C ILE A 13 -2.94 2.44 1.74
N VAL A 14 -3.02 3.13 0.60
CA VAL A 14 -1.87 3.82 0.00
C VAL A 14 -1.47 5.04 0.83
N ILE A 15 -2.45 5.84 1.27
CA ILE A 15 -2.21 7.04 2.07
C ILE A 15 -1.75 6.68 3.49
N SER A 16 -2.22 5.55 4.04
CA SER A 16 -1.85 5.09 5.38
C SER A 16 -0.32 4.97 5.53
N PRO A 17 0.31 5.73 6.43
CA PRO A 17 1.75 5.72 6.60
C PRO A 17 2.29 4.33 6.96
N GLY A 18 3.38 3.94 6.30
CA GLY A 18 4.05 2.65 6.45
C GLY A 18 5.50 2.72 5.98
N ALA A 19 6.14 1.57 5.76
CA ALA A 19 7.53 1.47 5.35
C ALA A 19 7.81 2.27 4.06
N ASP A 20 6.93 2.16 3.06
CA ASP A 20 7.07 2.85 1.78
C ASP A 20 7.03 4.37 1.94
N PHE A 21 6.08 4.88 2.76
CA PHE A 21 5.97 6.30 3.08
C PHE A 21 7.24 6.82 3.74
N VAL A 22 7.75 6.09 4.76
CA VAL A 22 8.98 6.47 5.48
C VAL A 22 10.18 6.49 4.54
N LEU A 23 10.31 5.51 3.65
CA LEU A 23 11.41 5.45 2.70
C LEU A 23 11.37 6.59 1.68
N VAL A 24 10.19 6.88 1.09
CA VAL A 24 10.03 8.01 0.15
C VAL A 24 10.33 9.32 0.85
N LEU A 25 9.78 9.50 2.07
CA LEU A 25 10.02 10.71 2.88
C LEU A 25 11.52 10.90 3.16
N LYS A 26 12.20 9.86 3.65
CA LYS A 26 13.62 9.86 3.94
C LYS A 26 14.45 10.24 2.70
N ASN A 27 14.20 9.58 1.57
CA ASN A 27 14.93 9.84 0.34
C ASN A 27 14.63 11.25 -0.22
N SER A 28 13.39 11.73 -0.06
CA SER A 28 13.01 13.08 -0.52
C SER A 28 13.67 14.19 0.31
N ILE A 29 13.64 14.07 1.64
CA ILE A 29 14.19 15.10 2.53
C ILE A 29 15.71 15.14 2.44
N ASN A 30 16.37 13.96 2.47
CA ASN A 30 17.83 13.90 2.56
C ASN A 30 18.54 14.01 1.22
N LEU A 31 17.91 13.56 0.13
CA LEU A 31 18.54 13.39 -1.17
C LEU A 31 17.78 14.11 -2.30
N GLY A 32 16.77 14.87 -1.93
CA GLY A 32 15.98 15.71 -2.81
C GLY A 32 14.83 15.00 -3.54
N ARG A 33 13.98 15.82 -4.15
CA ARG A 33 12.74 15.40 -4.85
C ARG A 33 12.94 14.24 -5.83
N ARG A 34 14.02 14.28 -6.61
CA ARG A 34 14.31 13.27 -7.63
C ARG A 34 14.51 11.89 -7.03
N ALA A 35 15.25 11.80 -5.90
CA ALA A 35 15.45 10.53 -5.19
C ALA A 35 14.14 9.95 -4.69
N GLY A 36 13.25 10.80 -4.12
CA GLY A 36 11.91 10.38 -3.69
C GLY A 36 11.03 9.88 -4.85
N ILE A 37 11.01 10.57 -5.98
CA ILE A 37 10.23 10.15 -7.17
C ILE A 37 10.76 8.83 -7.73
N LEU A 38 12.08 8.64 -7.83
CA LEU A 38 12.67 7.37 -8.28
C LEU A 38 12.35 6.22 -7.32
N THR A 39 12.28 6.49 -6.01
CA THR A 39 11.80 5.53 -5.01
C THR A 39 10.33 5.17 -5.24
N ALA A 40 9.47 6.17 -5.54
CA ALA A 40 8.07 5.95 -5.89
C ALA A 40 7.89 5.09 -7.15
N VAL A 41 8.74 5.29 -8.17
CA VAL A 41 8.77 4.42 -9.36
C VAL A 41 9.05 2.97 -8.95
N GLY A 42 10.05 2.74 -8.10
CA GLY A 42 10.36 1.40 -7.60
C GLY A 42 9.20 0.75 -6.86
N ILE A 43 8.53 1.49 -5.97
CA ILE A 43 7.33 1.03 -5.26
C ILE A 43 6.22 0.67 -6.25
N SER A 44 5.94 1.53 -7.22
CA SER A 44 4.90 1.28 -8.23
C SER A 44 5.19 0.02 -9.06
N LEU A 45 6.45 -0.23 -9.45
CA LEU A 45 6.83 -1.46 -10.15
C LEU A 45 6.64 -2.72 -9.29
N ALA A 46 6.89 -2.62 -7.99
CA ALA A 46 6.67 -3.72 -7.04
C ALA A 46 5.20 -4.12 -6.93
N ILE A 47 4.26 -3.18 -7.11
CA ILE A 47 2.82 -3.49 -7.17
C ILE A 47 2.52 -4.49 -8.29
N GLY A 48 3.23 -4.43 -9.41
CA GLY A 48 3.12 -5.43 -10.49
C GLY A 48 3.43 -6.86 -10.01
N VAL A 49 4.40 -7.04 -9.12
CA VAL A 49 4.70 -8.35 -8.50
C VAL A 49 3.53 -8.80 -7.61
N HIS A 50 2.97 -7.89 -6.79
CA HIS A 50 1.81 -8.19 -5.95
C HIS A 50 0.59 -8.58 -6.78
N ILE A 51 0.31 -7.90 -7.88
CA ILE A 51 -0.75 -8.26 -8.84
C ILE A 51 -0.51 -9.67 -9.39
N SER A 52 0.71 -9.93 -9.88
CA SER A 52 1.05 -11.17 -10.54
C SER A 52 0.84 -12.39 -9.64
N TYR A 53 1.41 -12.40 -8.45
CA TYR A 53 1.25 -13.57 -7.56
C TYR A 53 -0.19 -13.66 -6.99
N SER A 54 -0.87 -12.52 -6.78
CA SER A 54 -2.26 -12.56 -6.31
C SER A 54 -3.18 -13.14 -7.38
N MET A 55 -3.04 -12.75 -8.64
CA MET A 55 -3.84 -13.32 -9.72
C MET A 55 -3.55 -14.80 -9.93
N LEU A 56 -2.28 -15.18 -10.04
CA LEU A 56 -1.91 -16.57 -10.30
C LEU A 56 -2.16 -17.47 -9.07
N GLY A 57 -1.78 -17.00 -7.89
CA GLY A 57 -1.90 -17.76 -6.64
C GLY A 57 -3.34 -17.92 -6.18
N ILE A 58 -4.14 -16.87 -6.23
CA ILE A 58 -5.54 -16.93 -5.82
C ILE A 58 -6.37 -17.77 -6.78
N SER A 59 -6.18 -17.63 -8.10
CA SER A 59 -6.88 -18.45 -9.10
C SER A 59 -6.57 -19.95 -8.90
N TYR A 60 -5.31 -20.28 -8.59
CA TYR A 60 -4.93 -21.67 -8.30
C TYR A 60 -5.58 -22.18 -7.00
N LEU A 61 -5.58 -21.37 -5.93
CA LEU A 61 -6.16 -21.76 -4.65
C LEU A 61 -7.67 -22.02 -4.73
N ILE A 62 -8.42 -21.17 -5.46
CA ILE A 62 -9.86 -21.39 -5.68
C ILE A 62 -10.11 -22.75 -6.34
N SER A 63 -9.24 -23.15 -7.28
CA SER A 63 -9.41 -24.41 -8.02
C SER A 63 -8.99 -25.66 -7.25
N GLN A 64 -8.11 -25.53 -6.23
CA GLN A 64 -7.49 -26.67 -5.57
C GLN A 64 -7.86 -26.83 -4.08
N ASN A 65 -8.09 -25.75 -3.35
CA ASN A 65 -8.30 -25.82 -1.91
C ASN A 65 -9.11 -24.65 -1.36
N GLU A 66 -10.41 -24.81 -1.26
CA GLU A 66 -11.35 -23.83 -0.73
C GLU A 66 -11.03 -23.43 0.72
N ALA A 67 -10.63 -24.38 1.57
CA ALA A 67 -10.31 -24.08 2.97
C ALA A 67 -9.08 -23.17 3.09
N LEU A 68 -8.04 -23.39 2.27
CA LEU A 68 -6.86 -22.55 2.25
C LEU A 68 -7.18 -21.15 1.69
N PHE A 69 -8.06 -21.05 0.69
CA PHE A 69 -8.54 -19.79 0.18
C PHE A 69 -9.25 -18.96 1.25
N HIS A 70 -10.18 -19.57 2.00
CA HIS A 70 -10.87 -18.92 3.11
C HIS A 70 -9.90 -18.52 4.23
N ALA A 71 -8.91 -19.36 4.56
CA ALA A 71 -7.90 -19.03 5.55
C ALA A 71 -7.11 -17.76 5.17
N ILE A 72 -6.66 -17.65 3.92
CA ILE A 72 -5.96 -16.46 3.41
C ILE A 72 -6.85 -15.21 3.50
N ARG A 73 -8.12 -15.34 3.14
CA ARG A 73 -9.10 -14.25 3.21
C ARG A 73 -9.29 -13.74 4.64
N TYR A 74 -9.47 -14.64 5.62
CA TYR A 74 -9.64 -14.25 7.03
C TYR A 74 -8.35 -13.70 7.65
N LEU A 75 -7.19 -14.25 7.31
CA LEU A 75 -5.89 -13.71 7.73
C LEU A 75 -5.70 -12.28 7.19
N GLY A 76 -6.06 -12.05 5.93
CA GLY A 76 -6.01 -10.72 5.32
C GLY A 76 -6.95 -9.73 6.00
N ALA A 77 -8.20 -10.11 6.29
CA ALA A 77 -9.17 -9.29 7.02
C ALA A 77 -8.64 -8.93 8.42
N GLY A 78 -8.15 -9.91 9.17
CA GLY A 78 -7.55 -9.71 10.49
C GLY A 78 -6.33 -8.77 10.44
N TYR A 79 -5.51 -8.89 9.40
CA TYR A 79 -4.36 -8.01 9.21
C TYR A 79 -4.76 -6.56 8.89
N LEU A 80 -5.82 -6.34 8.10
CA LEU A 80 -6.34 -4.99 7.84
C LEU A 80 -6.86 -4.35 9.13
N ILE A 81 -7.57 -5.11 9.97
CA ILE A 81 -8.02 -4.64 11.29
C ILE A 81 -6.80 -4.29 12.17
N TYR A 82 -5.79 -5.16 12.23
CA TYR A 82 -4.55 -4.91 12.96
C TYR A 82 -3.85 -3.62 12.50
N LEU A 83 -3.71 -3.43 11.19
CA LEU A 83 -3.11 -2.21 10.63
C LEU A 83 -3.94 -0.96 10.96
N GLY A 84 -5.24 -1.09 10.90
CA GLY A 84 -6.17 -0.02 11.24
C GLY A 84 -6.01 0.41 12.71
N LEU A 85 -6.02 -0.54 13.64
CA LEU A 85 -5.78 -0.28 15.06
C LEU A 85 -4.40 0.33 15.31
N LYS A 86 -3.35 -0.23 14.68
CA LYS A 86 -2.00 0.32 14.75
C LYS A 86 -1.94 1.77 14.26
N GLY A 87 -2.69 2.11 13.20
CA GLY A 87 -2.78 3.49 12.68
C GLY A 87 -3.49 4.44 13.65
N ILE A 88 -4.60 3.99 14.27
CA ILE A 88 -5.36 4.78 15.25
C ILE A 88 -4.50 5.11 16.49
N PHE A 89 -3.76 4.13 17.00
CA PHE A 89 -2.93 4.25 18.20
C PHE A 89 -1.48 4.63 17.92
N ALA A 90 -1.13 4.99 16.67
CA ALA A 90 0.23 5.38 16.31
C ALA A 90 0.67 6.63 17.09
N LYS A 91 1.77 6.53 17.83
CA LYS A 91 2.47 7.67 18.39
C LYS A 91 3.38 8.32 17.34
N GLU A 92 3.71 9.59 17.52
CA GLU A 92 4.62 10.31 16.64
C GLU A 92 5.95 9.54 16.49
N GLN A 93 6.30 9.19 15.27
CA GLN A 93 7.61 8.60 14.98
C GLN A 93 8.64 9.71 14.79
N ALA A 94 9.81 9.53 15.36
CA ALA A 94 10.96 10.43 15.19
C ALA A 94 11.33 10.60 13.71
N SER A 95 11.82 11.81 13.36
CA SER A 95 12.30 12.14 12.02
C SER A 95 13.46 11.23 11.60
N PRO A 96 13.58 10.88 10.30
CA PRO A 96 14.67 10.02 9.84
C PRO A 96 16.04 10.69 10.02
N ASP A 97 17.05 9.89 10.36
CA ASP A 97 18.44 10.31 10.54
C ASP A 97 19.08 10.80 9.22
N ILE A 98 19.81 11.92 9.24
CA ILE A 98 20.10 12.78 8.05
C ILE A 98 21.46 12.47 7.38
N ASN A 99 22.11 11.36 7.60
CA ASN A 99 23.43 11.10 7.02
C ASN A 99 23.41 10.07 5.86
N GLN A 100 23.22 10.52 4.61
CA GLN A 100 23.36 9.64 3.44
C GLN A 100 24.02 10.33 2.25
N THR A 101 25.05 9.66 1.66
CA THR A 101 25.67 9.99 0.38
C THR A 101 24.70 9.78 -0.78
N GLU A 102 24.81 10.62 -1.81
CA GLU A 102 24.02 10.52 -3.04
C GLU A 102 24.26 9.15 -3.73
N LYS A 103 23.15 8.45 -4.04
CA LYS A 103 23.15 7.13 -4.65
C LYS A 103 22.77 7.22 -6.13
N THR A 104 23.10 6.22 -6.93
CA THR A 104 22.68 6.15 -8.34
C THR A 104 21.17 6.01 -8.48
N LYS A 105 20.61 6.44 -9.63
CA LYS A 105 19.17 6.35 -9.93
C LYS A 105 18.60 4.94 -9.74
N GLN A 106 19.33 3.93 -10.25
CA GLN A 106 18.97 2.53 -10.14
C GLN A 106 18.83 2.09 -8.67
N ARG A 107 19.65 2.63 -7.79
CA ARG A 107 19.64 2.29 -6.38
C ARG A 107 18.39 2.81 -5.65
N TYR A 108 17.86 3.98 -6.03
CA TYR A 108 16.60 4.49 -5.48
C TYR A 108 15.41 3.67 -5.94
N ILE A 109 15.35 3.31 -7.23
CA ILE A 109 14.33 2.42 -7.78
C ILE A 109 14.38 1.06 -7.08
N ALA A 110 15.56 0.45 -6.96
CA ALA A 110 15.73 -0.83 -6.27
C ALA A 110 15.32 -0.76 -4.80
N GLN A 111 15.66 0.33 -4.08
CA GLN A 111 15.22 0.52 -2.71
C GLN A 111 13.68 0.56 -2.58
N GLY A 112 13.01 1.32 -3.44
CA GLY A 112 11.54 1.38 -3.47
C GLY A 112 10.93 0.03 -3.81
N PHE A 113 11.47 -0.64 -4.81
CA PHE A 113 11.01 -1.96 -5.24
C PHE A 113 11.10 -3.00 -4.13
N PHE A 114 12.28 -3.20 -3.55
CA PHE A 114 12.45 -4.20 -2.49
C PHE A 114 11.73 -3.83 -1.18
N CYS A 115 11.64 -2.53 -0.85
CA CYS A 115 10.87 -2.10 0.30
C CYS A 115 9.40 -2.51 0.18
N ASN A 116 8.80 -2.31 -1.00
CA ASN A 116 7.39 -2.62 -1.21
C ASN A 116 7.14 -4.12 -1.45
N VAL A 117 7.95 -4.81 -2.26
CA VAL A 117 7.81 -6.28 -2.47
C VAL A 117 7.85 -7.05 -1.14
N LEU A 118 8.71 -6.62 -0.22
CA LEU A 118 8.84 -7.24 1.11
C LEU A 118 7.91 -6.63 2.16
N ASN A 119 7.05 -5.69 1.77
CA ASN A 119 6.14 -5.02 2.68
C ASN A 119 4.92 -5.89 3.01
N PRO A 120 4.80 -6.44 4.24
CA PRO A 120 3.68 -7.29 4.60
C PRO A 120 2.33 -6.56 4.52
N LYS A 121 2.33 -5.24 4.71
CA LYS A 121 1.12 -4.42 4.56
C LYS A 121 0.56 -4.53 3.14
N THR A 122 1.40 -4.35 2.13
CA THR A 122 1.00 -4.39 0.73
C THR A 122 0.67 -5.83 0.30
N MET A 123 1.51 -6.79 0.69
CA MET A 123 1.32 -8.21 0.38
C MET A 123 -0.05 -8.72 0.85
N LEU A 124 -0.35 -8.56 2.13
CA LEU A 124 -1.59 -9.07 2.72
C LEU A 124 -2.83 -8.30 2.24
N PHE A 125 -2.68 -7.00 1.95
CA PHE A 125 -3.74 -6.23 1.31
C PHE A 125 -4.10 -6.82 -0.06
N PHE A 126 -3.12 -7.04 -0.93
CA PHE A 126 -3.37 -7.59 -2.26
C PHE A 126 -3.98 -8.99 -2.18
N LEU A 127 -3.45 -9.88 -1.35
CA LEU A 127 -4.04 -11.21 -1.14
C LEU A 127 -5.49 -11.12 -0.67
N SER A 128 -5.80 -10.24 0.30
CA SER A 128 -7.16 -10.05 0.84
C SER A 128 -8.15 -9.56 -0.20
N ILE A 129 -7.76 -8.59 -1.00
CA ILE A 129 -8.66 -7.98 -2.00
C ILE A 129 -8.83 -8.90 -3.21
N PHE A 130 -7.74 -9.43 -3.72
CA PHE A 130 -7.78 -10.29 -4.89
C PHE A 130 -8.50 -11.62 -4.60
N SER A 131 -8.47 -12.12 -3.35
CA SER A 131 -9.29 -13.26 -2.95
C SER A 131 -10.81 -13.03 -3.04
N GLN A 132 -11.24 -11.78 -3.23
CA GLN A 132 -12.65 -11.44 -3.41
C GLN A 132 -12.98 -11.00 -4.83
N LEU A 133 -11.99 -10.53 -5.58
CA LEU A 133 -12.16 -10.06 -6.95
C LEU A 133 -12.01 -11.19 -7.96
N ILE A 134 -11.15 -12.17 -7.68
CA ILE A 134 -10.87 -13.26 -8.59
C ILE A 134 -11.91 -14.37 -8.38
N THR A 135 -12.53 -14.78 -9.47
CA THR A 135 -13.48 -15.91 -9.54
C THR A 135 -13.13 -16.79 -10.73
N ASN A 136 -13.92 -17.82 -10.97
CA ASN A 136 -13.81 -18.63 -12.20
C ASN A 136 -14.35 -17.92 -13.45
N ASN A 137 -14.86 -16.69 -13.32
CA ASN A 137 -15.36 -15.89 -14.43
C ASN A 137 -14.24 -15.00 -15.01
N PRO A 138 -13.93 -15.10 -16.32
CA PRO A 138 -12.91 -14.26 -16.96
C PRO A 138 -13.15 -12.74 -16.84
N THR A 139 -14.41 -12.31 -16.80
CA THR A 139 -14.77 -10.89 -16.63
C THR A 139 -14.30 -10.33 -15.28
N ASP A 140 -14.43 -11.12 -14.20
CA ASP A 140 -14.01 -10.74 -12.88
C ASP A 140 -12.48 -10.66 -12.80
N ASN A 141 -11.78 -11.54 -13.48
CA ASN A 141 -10.33 -11.53 -13.56
C ASN A 141 -9.80 -10.30 -14.33
N ALA A 142 -10.49 -9.89 -15.40
CA ALA A 142 -10.16 -8.65 -16.10
C ALA A 142 -10.38 -7.41 -15.21
N PHE A 143 -11.46 -7.41 -14.41
CA PHE A 143 -11.72 -6.37 -13.44
C PHE A 143 -10.63 -6.33 -12.34
N ALA A 144 -10.22 -7.48 -11.80
CA ALA A 144 -9.14 -7.59 -10.82
C ALA A 144 -7.82 -7.03 -11.37
N LEU A 145 -7.47 -7.33 -12.63
CA LEU A 145 -6.31 -6.76 -13.29
C LEU A 145 -6.41 -5.23 -13.42
N GLY A 146 -7.57 -4.72 -13.84
CA GLY A 146 -7.85 -3.28 -13.93
C GLY A 146 -7.67 -2.58 -12.58
N TYR A 147 -8.17 -3.20 -11.50
CA TYR A 147 -7.96 -2.70 -10.15
C TYR A 147 -6.47 -2.71 -9.75
N GLY A 148 -5.73 -3.74 -10.13
CA GLY A 148 -4.28 -3.80 -9.93
C GLY A 148 -3.55 -2.64 -10.62
N VAL A 149 -3.88 -2.34 -11.88
CA VAL A 149 -3.31 -1.20 -12.63
C VAL A 149 -3.67 0.13 -11.96
N TYR A 150 -4.92 0.29 -11.51
CA TYR A 150 -5.35 1.45 -10.71
C TYR A 150 -4.48 1.60 -9.46
N MET A 151 -4.24 0.53 -8.71
CA MET A 151 -3.40 0.56 -7.51
C MET A 151 -1.95 0.92 -7.82
N MET A 152 -1.40 0.45 -8.93
CA MET A 152 -0.07 0.81 -9.41
C MET A 152 0.05 2.32 -9.70
N ALA A 153 -0.92 2.86 -10.41
CA ALA A 153 -0.98 4.30 -10.72
C ALA A 153 -1.18 5.14 -9.45
N LEU A 154 -2.03 4.69 -8.53
CA LEU A 154 -2.31 5.36 -7.27
C LEU A 154 -1.06 5.42 -6.36
N HIS A 155 -0.29 4.33 -6.25
CA HIS A 155 0.98 4.33 -5.53
C HIS A 155 1.98 5.30 -6.15
N MET A 156 2.11 5.29 -7.47
CA MET A 156 3.00 6.23 -8.17
C MET A 156 2.60 7.67 -7.91
N ALA A 157 1.32 8.00 -8.09
CA ALA A 157 0.81 9.36 -7.91
C ALA A 157 0.97 9.85 -6.47
N TRP A 158 0.58 9.02 -5.49
CA TRP A 158 0.67 9.37 -4.08
C TRP A 158 2.11 9.59 -3.62
N PHE A 159 3.00 8.64 -3.89
CA PHE A 159 4.38 8.75 -3.43
C PHE A 159 5.20 9.80 -4.19
N ALA A 160 4.88 10.06 -5.46
CA ALA A 160 5.44 11.21 -6.17
C ALA A 160 4.96 12.53 -5.55
N LEU A 161 3.67 12.63 -5.20
CA LEU A 161 3.11 13.78 -4.48
C LEU A 161 3.81 13.98 -3.12
N VAL A 162 3.98 12.93 -2.34
CA VAL A 162 4.74 12.96 -1.08
C VAL A 162 6.16 13.48 -1.31
N ALA A 163 6.87 12.99 -2.33
CA ALA A 163 8.22 13.45 -2.65
C ALA A 163 8.27 14.95 -3.00
N ILE A 164 7.26 15.45 -3.71
CA ILE A 164 7.15 16.86 -4.08
C ILE A 164 6.84 17.73 -2.87
N LEU A 165 5.84 17.35 -2.08
CA LEU A 165 5.35 18.14 -0.95
C LEU A 165 6.38 18.22 0.19
N PHE A 166 7.03 17.11 0.54
CA PHE A 166 8.00 17.10 1.64
C PHE A 166 9.37 17.69 1.29
N THR A 167 9.61 18.01 0.02
CA THR A 167 10.77 18.84 -0.37
C THR A 167 10.47 20.33 -0.40
N SER A 168 9.24 20.75 -0.09
CA SER A 168 8.85 22.16 0.03
C SER A 168 8.95 22.59 1.50
N PRO A 169 9.79 23.60 1.84
CA PRO A 169 9.95 24.08 3.23
C PRO A 169 8.65 24.56 3.87
N LEU A 170 7.74 25.14 3.07
CA LEU A 170 6.45 25.64 3.53
C LEU A 170 5.47 24.55 3.99
N LEU A 171 5.57 23.36 3.40
CA LEU A 171 4.63 22.25 3.63
C LEU A 171 5.10 21.26 4.68
N GLN A 172 6.40 21.17 4.97
CA GLN A 172 6.94 20.25 5.96
C GLN A 172 6.31 20.43 7.36
N GLY A 173 6.19 21.66 7.83
CA GLY A 173 5.60 21.96 9.13
C GLY A 173 4.11 21.62 9.22
N TRP A 174 3.37 21.82 8.14
CA TRP A 174 1.94 21.50 8.07
C TRP A 174 1.70 19.99 8.03
N LEU A 175 2.44 19.27 7.21
CA LEU A 175 2.32 17.81 7.05
C LEU A 175 2.67 17.06 8.34
N ASN A 176 3.68 17.50 9.08
CA ASN A 176 4.02 16.91 10.37
C ASN A 176 2.86 17.03 11.38
N ARG A 177 2.13 18.15 11.39
CA ARG A 177 0.96 18.33 12.27
C ARG A 177 -0.23 17.43 11.91
N PHE A 178 -0.40 17.11 10.62
CA PHE A 178 -1.54 16.31 10.14
C PHE A 178 -1.28 14.80 10.11
N LYS A 179 -0.02 14.36 10.23
CA LYS A 179 0.37 12.95 10.16
C LYS A 179 -0.42 12.06 11.13
N GLN A 180 -0.62 12.51 12.36
CA GLN A 180 -1.36 11.75 13.37
C GLN A 180 -2.86 11.61 13.01
N ARG A 181 -3.49 12.70 12.60
CA ARG A 181 -4.90 12.67 12.16
C ARG A 181 -5.10 11.78 10.93
N LEU A 182 -4.16 11.85 9.98
CA LEU A 182 -4.16 11.00 8.80
C LEU A 182 -4.08 9.52 9.18
N ASN A 183 -3.19 9.15 10.12
CA ASN A 183 -3.09 7.80 10.66
C ASN A 183 -4.42 7.33 11.28
N GLN A 184 -5.07 8.18 12.06
CA GLN A 184 -6.33 7.84 12.73
C GLN A 184 -7.47 7.62 11.72
N VAL A 185 -7.64 8.53 10.75
CA VAL A 185 -8.70 8.42 9.73
C VAL A 185 -8.48 7.18 8.84
N CYS A 186 -7.26 7.00 8.32
CA CYS A 186 -6.94 5.82 7.52
C CYS A 186 -7.09 4.53 8.34
N GLY A 187 -6.65 4.55 9.60
CA GLY A 187 -6.78 3.42 10.51
C GLY A 187 -8.23 3.02 10.76
N ALA A 188 -9.12 3.98 11.03
CA ALA A 188 -10.54 3.72 11.19
C ALA A 188 -11.17 3.10 9.93
N GLY A 189 -10.84 3.64 8.75
CA GLY A 189 -11.30 3.09 7.46
C GLY A 189 -10.84 1.64 7.24
N LEU A 190 -9.59 1.32 7.58
CA LEU A 190 -9.05 -0.05 7.47
C LEU A 190 -9.72 -1.03 8.43
N VAL A 191 -10.05 -0.60 9.67
CA VAL A 191 -10.79 -1.43 10.63
C VAL A 191 -12.18 -1.72 10.10
N LEU A 192 -12.92 -0.70 9.66
CA LEU A 192 -14.27 -0.87 9.11
C LEU A 192 -14.27 -1.84 7.93
N PHE A 193 -13.33 -1.67 7.02
CA PHE A 193 -13.24 -2.52 5.84
C PHE A 193 -12.83 -3.97 6.19
N GLY A 194 -11.82 -4.16 7.03
CA GLY A 194 -11.39 -5.50 7.47
C GLY A 194 -12.52 -6.24 8.20
N SER A 195 -13.32 -5.52 9.02
CA SER A 195 -14.50 -6.08 9.68
C SER A 195 -15.58 -6.48 8.68
N ALA A 196 -15.88 -5.62 7.71
CA ALA A 196 -16.84 -5.95 6.64
C ALA A 196 -16.39 -7.16 5.81
N LEU A 197 -15.07 -7.30 5.60
CA LEU A 197 -14.46 -8.42 4.92
C LEU A 197 -14.62 -9.74 5.68
N ALA A 198 -14.41 -9.72 6.99
CA ALA A 198 -14.55 -10.88 7.86
C ALA A 198 -16.01 -11.35 7.98
N LEU A 199 -16.97 -10.43 7.92
CA LEU A 199 -18.41 -10.73 8.03
C LEU A 199 -19.04 -11.21 6.73
N LYS A 200 -18.38 -11.03 5.59
CA LYS A 200 -18.85 -11.47 4.28
C LYS A 200 -18.46 -12.93 4.08
N SER A 201 -19.33 -13.83 4.51
CA SER A 201 -19.23 -15.29 4.26
C SER A 201 -19.53 -15.64 2.81
#